data_3ba07497b2b2f1e0e99cfddcf74b409a
#
_entry.id   3ba07497b2b2f1e0e99cfddcf74b409a
#
_cell.length_a   1.000
_cell.length_b   1.000
_cell.length_c   1.000
_cell.angle_alpha   90.00
_cell.angle_beta   90.00
_cell.angle_gamma   90.00
#
_symmetry.space_group_name_H-M   'P 1'
#
loop_
_entity.id
_entity.type
_entity.pdbx_description
1 polymer ?
#
loop_
_entity_poly.entity_id
_entity_poly.type
_entity_poly.pdbx_seq_one_letter_code
_entity_poly.pdbx_strand_id
1 'polypeptide(L)'
;MNAVSTRIPVITIDGPSASGKGTVAERVATALGFHFLDSGALYRLTALSAMKHGVPLDDETRVAELAVALPASFRDGAVWLADENVTDAIRAETVGEGASKVAALPAVRAALLERQRAYCQPPGLVADGRDMGTVVFAGATAKVFLTASAEARAERRYKQLIEKGNSANLPSLVADMQARDARDTARAVAPLKPAPDALLLDTTHMDIESAVQAVLSHYRSKSCK
;
A
#
# COMPACT_ATOMS: atom_id res chain seq x y z
N MET A 1 25.52 22.20 22.98
CA MET A 1 25.09 21.85 21.62
C MET A 1 23.91 20.92 21.77
N ASN A 2 22.66 21.44 21.66
CA ASN A 2 21.46 20.60 21.69
C ASN A 2 21.40 19.82 20.36
N ALA A 3 21.59 18.52 20.44
CA ALA A 3 21.27 17.64 19.31
C ALA A 3 19.78 17.78 19.03
N VAL A 4 19.43 18.51 18.00
CA VAL A 4 18.08 18.47 17.44
C VAL A 4 17.91 17.04 16.96
N SER A 5 17.16 16.25 17.73
CA SER A 5 16.71 14.92 17.29
C SER A 5 15.83 15.14 16.08
N THR A 6 16.41 15.15 14.90
CA THR A 6 15.67 15.29 13.65
C THR A 6 14.92 13.99 13.41
N ARG A 7 13.66 13.98 13.84
CA ARG A 7 12.74 12.89 13.56
C ARG A 7 12.69 12.67 12.04
N ILE A 8 12.97 11.44 11.59
CA ILE A 8 12.89 11.09 10.17
C ILE A 8 11.47 11.42 9.66
N PRO A 9 11.33 12.28 8.65
CA PRO A 9 10.03 12.65 8.13
C PRO A 9 9.35 11.45 7.44
N VAL A 10 8.06 11.27 7.72
CA VAL A 10 7.22 10.23 7.11
C VAL A 10 5.99 10.88 6.52
N ILE A 11 5.68 10.52 5.28
CA ILE A 11 4.42 10.82 4.60
C ILE A 11 3.66 9.50 4.43
N THR A 12 2.43 9.45 4.89
CA THR A 12 1.56 8.28 4.66
C THR A 12 0.49 8.60 3.64
N ILE A 13 0.28 7.68 2.70
CA ILE A 13 -0.79 7.77 1.69
C ILE A 13 -1.62 6.49 1.78
N ASP A 14 -2.73 6.58 2.51
CA ASP A 14 -3.67 5.48 2.67
C ASP A 14 -4.86 5.64 1.70
N GLY A 15 -5.57 4.56 1.46
CA GLY A 15 -6.76 4.60 0.61
C GLY A 15 -7.10 3.25 -0.02
N PRO A 16 -8.25 3.13 -0.71
CA PRO A 16 -8.70 1.89 -1.32
C PRO A 16 -7.79 1.43 -2.48
N SER A 17 -7.99 0.19 -2.94
CA SER A 17 -7.24 -0.35 -4.08
C SER A 17 -7.54 0.44 -5.37
N ALA A 18 -6.55 0.48 -6.29
CA ALA A 18 -6.65 1.16 -7.58
C ALA A 18 -7.01 2.66 -7.54
N SER A 19 -6.90 3.32 -6.37
CA SER A 19 -7.11 4.78 -6.25
C SER A 19 -6.00 5.63 -6.90
N GLY A 20 -4.89 5.01 -7.33
CA GLY A 20 -3.73 5.71 -7.87
C GLY A 20 -2.66 6.05 -6.82
N LYS A 21 -2.91 5.73 -5.54
CA LYS A 21 -2.02 6.10 -4.43
C LYS A 21 -0.58 5.59 -4.58
N GLY A 22 -0.35 4.37 -5.10
CA GLY A 22 1.00 3.85 -5.32
C GLY A 22 1.82 4.73 -6.27
N THR A 23 1.23 5.11 -7.42
CA THR A 23 1.89 6.01 -8.38
C THR A 23 2.13 7.41 -7.80
N VAL A 24 1.16 7.94 -7.04
CA VAL A 24 1.32 9.23 -6.35
C VAL A 24 2.42 9.13 -5.30
N ALA A 25 2.43 8.08 -4.47
CA ALA A 25 3.41 7.87 -3.42
C ALA A 25 4.84 7.73 -3.98
N GLU A 26 5.03 6.96 -5.03
CA GLU A 26 6.31 6.78 -5.70
C GLU A 26 6.84 8.09 -6.28
N ARG A 27 5.98 8.88 -6.97
CA ARG A 27 6.36 10.19 -7.50
C ARG A 27 6.68 11.20 -6.40
N VAL A 28 5.94 11.21 -5.31
CA VAL A 28 6.22 12.05 -4.14
C VAL A 28 7.56 11.66 -3.52
N ALA A 29 7.83 10.37 -3.35
CA ALA A 29 9.10 9.86 -2.84
C ALA A 29 10.27 10.31 -3.72
N THR A 30 10.14 10.15 -5.04
CA THR A 30 11.15 10.59 -6.02
C THR A 30 11.39 12.09 -5.95
N ALA A 31 10.32 12.90 -5.88
CA ALA A 31 10.42 14.36 -5.83
C ALA A 31 11.10 14.89 -4.55
N LEU A 32 11.03 14.14 -3.45
CA LEU A 32 11.65 14.48 -2.17
C LEU A 32 12.98 13.77 -1.91
N GLY A 33 13.37 12.81 -2.76
CA GLY A 33 14.53 11.94 -2.52
C GLY A 33 14.31 11.01 -1.32
N PHE A 34 13.06 10.68 -0.96
CA PHE A 34 12.71 9.82 0.15
C PHE A 34 12.63 8.34 -0.28
N HIS A 35 12.76 7.45 0.70
CA HIS A 35 12.46 6.05 0.49
C HIS A 35 10.98 5.85 0.21
N PHE A 36 10.65 4.75 -0.49
CA PHE A 36 9.27 4.37 -0.79
C PHE A 36 8.95 3.00 -0.19
N LEU A 37 7.81 2.88 0.45
CA LEU A 37 7.24 1.62 0.93
C LEU A 37 5.88 1.38 0.26
N ASP A 38 5.79 0.35 -0.60
CA ASP A 38 4.53 -0.29 -0.96
C ASP A 38 4.22 -1.39 0.06
N SER A 39 3.44 -1.05 1.09
CA SER A 39 3.06 -2.04 2.09
C SER A 39 2.17 -3.14 1.51
N GLY A 40 1.40 -2.84 0.48
CA GLY A 40 0.57 -3.81 -0.23
C GLY A 40 1.39 -4.90 -0.89
N ALA A 41 2.60 -4.59 -1.37
CA ALA A 41 3.50 -5.57 -1.94
C ALA A 41 3.94 -6.62 -0.92
N LEU A 42 4.15 -6.25 0.34
CA LEU A 42 4.49 -7.22 1.40
C LEU A 42 3.37 -8.22 1.65
N TYR A 43 2.11 -7.77 1.70
CA TYR A 43 0.96 -8.68 1.82
C TYR A 43 0.76 -9.54 0.58
N ARG A 44 1.03 -9.01 -0.62
CA ARG A 44 1.00 -9.78 -1.87
C ARG A 44 2.09 -10.86 -1.89
N LEU A 45 3.29 -10.53 -1.45
CA LEU A 45 4.40 -11.49 -1.34
C LEU A 45 4.09 -12.59 -0.31
N THR A 46 3.48 -12.23 0.83
CA THR A 46 3.03 -13.20 1.83
C THR A 46 1.98 -14.16 1.26
N ALA A 47 0.98 -13.62 0.57
CA ALA A 47 -0.05 -14.44 -0.08
C ALA A 47 0.54 -15.34 -1.16
N LEU A 48 1.43 -14.82 -2.02
CA LEU A 48 2.10 -15.60 -3.05
C LEU A 48 2.98 -16.71 -2.44
N SER A 49 3.70 -16.41 -1.35
CA SER A 49 4.49 -17.40 -0.62
C SER A 49 3.60 -18.50 -0.07
N ALA A 50 2.47 -18.17 0.56
CA ALA A 50 1.52 -19.16 1.06
C ALA A 50 0.97 -20.05 -0.07
N MET A 51 0.57 -19.46 -1.20
CA MET A 51 0.09 -20.18 -2.38
C MET A 51 1.15 -21.15 -2.93
N LYS A 52 2.41 -20.70 -3.04
CA LYS A 52 3.52 -21.54 -3.53
C LYS A 52 3.83 -22.72 -2.61
N HIS A 53 3.64 -22.55 -1.30
CA HIS A 53 3.85 -23.62 -0.31
C HIS A 53 2.59 -24.46 -0.04
N GLY A 54 1.48 -24.21 -0.75
CA GLY A 54 0.22 -24.93 -0.55
C GLY A 54 -0.40 -24.68 0.82
N VAL A 55 -0.11 -23.51 1.44
CA VAL A 55 -0.67 -23.12 2.74
C VAL A 55 -2.02 -22.42 2.50
N PRO A 56 -3.12 -22.87 3.12
CA PRO A 56 -4.40 -22.17 3.07
C PRO A 56 -4.28 -20.75 3.60
N LEU A 57 -4.90 -19.78 2.89
CA LEU A 57 -4.79 -18.36 3.24
C LEU A 57 -5.54 -17.95 4.50
N ASP A 58 -6.34 -18.84 5.07
CA ASP A 58 -7.05 -18.72 6.35
C ASP A 58 -6.33 -19.42 7.50
N ASP A 59 -5.26 -20.17 7.23
CA ASP A 59 -4.37 -20.71 8.27
C ASP A 59 -3.46 -19.60 8.81
N GLU A 60 -4.01 -18.82 9.74
CA GLU A 60 -3.35 -17.63 10.30
C GLU A 60 -1.95 -17.92 10.82
N THR A 61 -1.78 -19.04 11.53
CA THR A 61 -0.50 -19.40 12.16
C THR A 61 0.58 -19.64 11.11
N ARG A 62 0.30 -20.51 10.14
CA ARG A 62 1.29 -20.83 9.10
C ARG A 62 1.56 -19.68 8.16
N VAL A 63 0.55 -18.86 7.84
CA VAL A 63 0.74 -17.65 7.02
C VAL A 63 1.56 -16.61 7.77
N ALA A 64 1.39 -16.46 9.09
CA ALA A 64 2.20 -15.55 9.89
C ALA A 64 3.67 -16.02 9.99
N GLU A 65 3.93 -17.31 10.11
CA GLU A 65 5.28 -17.88 10.06
C GLU A 65 5.97 -17.55 8.72
N LEU A 66 5.26 -17.71 7.59
CA LEU A 66 5.76 -17.32 6.27
C LEU A 66 6.00 -15.82 6.16
N ALA A 67 5.18 -14.99 6.79
CA ALA A 67 5.36 -13.54 6.81
C ALA A 67 6.60 -13.11 7.60
N VAL A 68 6.89 -13.76 8.73
CA VAL A 68 8.13 -13.53 9.52
C VAL A 68 9.36 -13.88 8.70
N ALA A 69 9.36 -15.09 8.09
CA ALA A 69 10.49 -15.61 7.34
C ALA A 69 10.55 -15.12 5.88
N LEU A 70 9.67 -14.18 5.48
CA LEU A 70 9.46 -13.77 4.08
C LEU A 70 10.77 -13.32 3.41
N PRO A 71 11.34 -14.10 2.45
CA PRO A 71 12.61 -13.79 1.80
C PRO A 71 12.40 -12.80 0.63
N ALA A 72 11.82 -11.64 0.94
CA ALA A 72 11.48 -10.62 -0.05
C ALA A 72 12.57 -9.56 -0.13
N SER A 73 12.92 -9.17 -1.36
CA SER A 73 13.78 -8.03 -1.64
C SER A 73 13.23 -7.19 -2.80
N PHE A 74 13.54 -5.89 -2.75
CA PHE A 74 13.18 -4.91 -3.77
C PHE A 74 14.49 -4.32 -4.28
N ARG A 75 14.84 -4.63 -5.54
CA ARG A 75 16.12 -4.22 -6.15
C ARG A 75 15.94 -4.00 -7.64
N ASP A 76 16.58 -2.99 -8.17
CA ASP A 76 16.57 -2.66 -9.61
C ASP A 76 15.16 -2.50 -10.20
N GLY A 77 14.22 -1.94 -9.40
CA GLY A 77 12.83 -1.77 -9.80
C GLY A 77 12.03 -3.08 -9.86
N ALA A 78 12.62 -4.20 -9.46
CA ALA A 78 12.00 -5.52 -9.46
C ALA A 78 11.73 -6.02 -8.04
N VAL A 79 10.73 -6.91 -7.93
CA VAL A 79 10.34 -7.58 -6.69
C VAL A 79 10.77 -9.02 -6.74
N TRP A 80 11.48 -9.45 -5.71
CA TRP A 80 12.03 -10.79 -5.60
C TRP A 80 11.47 -11.52 -4.38
N LEU A 81 11.16 -12.79 -4.57
CA LEU A 81 10.83 -13.73 -3.49
C LEU A 81 11.88 -14.83 -3.52
N ALA A 82 12.78 -14.87 -2.54
CA ALA A 82 14.04 -15.59 -2.60
C ALA A 82 14.82 -15.18 -3.87
N ASP A 83 15.13 -16.12 -4.75
CA ASP A 83 15.87 -15.89 -5.98
C ASP A 83 14.98 -15.74 -7.22
N GLU A 84 13.66 -15.73 -7.04
CA GLU A 84 12.70 -15.63 -8.14
C GLU A 84 12.23 -14.18 -8.30
N ASN A 85 12.30 -13.67 -9.54
CA ASN A 85 11.66 -12.40 -9.89
C ASN A 85 10.14 -12.60 -9.99
N VAL A 86 9.40 -12.01 -9.06
CA VAL A 86 7.95 -12.13 -8.96
C VAL A 86 7.20 -10.82 -9.26
N THR A 87 7.87 -9.87 -9.91
CA THR A 87 7.34 -8.52 -10.19
C THR A 87 5.96 -8.55 -10.85
N ASP A 88 5.77 -9.41 -11.83
CA ASP A 88 4.47 -9.55 -12.51
C ASP A 88 3.53 -10.47 -11.72
N ALA A 89 4.04 -11.55 -11.14
CA ALA A 89 3.25 -12.51 -10.39
C ALA A 89 2.49 -11.86 -9.22
N ILE A 90 3.13 -10.96 -8.45
CA ILE A 90 2.45 -10.27 -7.34
C ILE A 90 1.34 -9.31 -7.81
N ARG A 91 1.29 -8.96 -9.09
CA ARG A 91 0.27 -8.06 -9.65
C ARG A 91 -0.98 -8.80 -10.15
N ALA A 92 -0.95 -10.14 -10.19
CA ALA A 92 -2.11 -10.96 -10.56
C ALA A 92 -3.29 -10.71 -9.61
N GLU A 93 -4.53 -10.78 -10.15
CA GLU A 93 -5.76 -10.54 -9.37
C GLU A 93 -5.90 -11.56 -8.23
N THR A 94 -5.60 -12.83 -8.49
CA THR A 94 -5.63 -13.90 -7.48
C THR A 94 -4.71 -13.61 -6.29
N VAL A 95 -3.50 -13.10 -6.57
CA VAL A 95 -2.54 -12.68 -5.51
C VAL A 95 -3.06 -11.42 -4.81
N GLY A 96 -3.70 -10.50 -5.55
CA GLY A 96 -4.32 -9.31 -4.97
C GLY A 96 -5.48 -9.63 -4.04
N GLU A 97 -6.30 -10.61 -4.37
CA GLU A 97 -7.37 -11.12 -3.53
C GLU A 97 -6.80 -11.83 -2.29
N GLY A 98 -5.82 -12.71 -2.50
CA GLY A 98 -5.10 -13.38 -1.42
C GLY A 98 -4.48 -12.39 -0.44
N ALA A 99 -3.84 -11.33 -0.93
CA ALA A 99 -3.29 -10.26 -0.09
C ALA A 99 -4.36 -9.60 0.80
N SER A 100 -5.57 -9.38 0.26
CA SER A 100 -6.67 -8.82 1.04
C SER A 100 -7.16 -9.78 2.14
N LYS A 101 -7.14 -11.11 1.87
CA LYS A 101 -7.50 -12.14 2.86
C LYS A 101 -6.44 -12.20 3.99
N VAL A 102 -5.17 -12.36 3.66
CA VAL A 102 -4.11 -12.46 4.68
C VAL A 102 -3.90 -11.17 5.46
N ALA A 103 -4.20 -10.00 4.87
CA ALA A 103 -4.14 -8.72 5.56
C ALA A 103 -5.25 -8.53 6.62
N ALA A 104 -6.27 -9.38 6.64
CA ALA A 104 -7.28 -9.41 7.69
C ALA A 104 -6.83 -10.20 8.93
N LEU A 105 -5.77 -11.02 8.82
CA LEU A 105 -5.25 -11.89 9.88
C LEU A 105 -4.36 -11.08 10.85
N PRO A 106 -4.71 -10.96 12.14
CA PRO A 106 -3.94 -10.18 13.12
C PRO A 106 -2.49 -10.61 13.27
N ALA A 107 -2.21 -11.92 13.29
CA ALA A 107 -0.85 -12.45 13.44
C ALA A 107 0.03 -12.11 12.21
N VAL A 108 -0.51 -12.13 11.00
CA VAL A 108 0.21 -11.71 9.77
C VAL A 108 0.55 -10.22 9.82
N ARG A 109 -0.38 -9.40 10.30
CA ARG A 109 -0.16 -7.97 10.49
C ARG A 109 0.95 -7.69 11.49
N ALA A 110 0.92 -8.39 12.63
CA ALA A 110 1.97 -8.29 13.65
C ALA A 110 3.35 -8.70 13.08
N ALA A 111 3.41 -9.80 12.32
CA ALA A 111 4.63 -10.30 11.69
C ALA A 111 5.26 -9.28 10.71
N LEU A 112 4.43 -8.52 9.97
CA LEU A 112 4.92 -7.55 9.00
C LEU A 112 5.17 -6.15 9.59
N LEU A 113 4.72 -5.84 10.81
CA LEU A 113 4.74 -4.48 11.36
C LEU A 113 6.15 -3.92 11.48
N GLU A 114 7.05 -4.67 12.12
CA GLU A 114 8.43 -4.21 12.31
C GLU A 114 9.19 -4.11 10.98
N ARG A 115 8.91 -5.01 10.05
CA ARG A 115 9.47 -4.94 8.71
C ARG A 115 9.04 -3.68 7.97
N GLN A 116 7.77 -3.29 8.06
CA GLN A 116 7.28 -2.02 7.49
C GLN A 116 7.96 -0.81 8.15
N ARG A 117 8.08 -0.81 9.48
CA ARG A 117 8.73 0.27 10.22
C ARG A 117 10.21 0.43 9.89
N ALA A 118 10.91 -0.66 9.59
CA ALA A 118 12.33 -0.64 9.21
C ALA A 118 12.62 0.14 7.91
N TYR A 119 11.61 0.40 7.07
CA TYR A 119 11.75 1.28 5.90
C TYR A 119 11.91 2.77 6.26
N CYS A 120 11.60 3.16 7.51
CA CYS A 120 11.76 4.54 7.97
C CYS A 120 13.23 4.85 8.22
N GLN A 121 13.92 5.25 7.16
CA GLN A 121 15.34 5.58 7.15
C GLN A 121 15.54 7.02 6.64
N PRO A 122 16.65 7.72 7.03
CA PRO A 122 17.00 8.99 6.41
C PRO A 122 17.17 8.83 4.88
N PRO A 123 16.78 9.83 4.08
CA PRO A 123 16.35 11.18 4.47
C PRO A 123 14.84 11.29 4.82
N GLY A 124 14.05 10.25 4.61
CA GLY A 124 12.62 10.22 4.87
C GLY A 124 11.92 9.05 4.20
N LEU A 125 10.63 8.90 4.44
CA LEU A 125 9.82 7.81 3.91
C LEU A 125 8.47 8.31 3.36
N VAL A 126 8.07 7.78 2.21
CA VAL A 126 6.67 7.81 1.74
C VAL A 126 6.12 6.38 1.80
N ALA A 127 5.07 6.17 2.60
CA ALA A 127 4.47 4.86 2.83
C ALA A 127 3.06 4.80 2.23
N ASP A 128 2.86 3.87 1.29
CA ASP A 128 1.57 3.54 0.66
C ASP A 128 0.92 2.35 1.35
N GLY A 129 -0.36 2.50 1.73
CA GLY A 129 -1.07 1.39 2.38
C GLY A 129 -2.56 1.57 2.56
N ARG A 130 -3.04 1.09 3.75
CA ARG A 130 -4.42 1.17 4.21
C ARG A 130 -4.53 1.75 5.62
N ASP A 131 -3.47 1.62 6.38
CA ASP A 131 -3.38 1.94 7.79
C ASP A 131 -2.02 2.52 8.20
N MET A 132 -1.28 3.02 7.20
CA MET A 132 0.03 3.63 7.43
C MET A 132 -0.07 4.80 8.40
N GLY A 133 -1.02 5.70 8.21
CA GLY A 133 -1.21 6.89 9.04
C GLY A 133 -2.02 6.65 10.32
N THR A 134 -2.69 5.51 10.44
CA THR A 134 -3.50 5.18 11.63
C THR A 134 -2.80 4.20 12.58
N VAL A 135 -1.94 3.29 12.06
CA VAL A 135 -1.32 2.21 12.84
C VAL A 135 0.20 2.19 12.69
N VAL A 136 0.72 2.00 11.48
CA VAL A 136 2.15 1.72 11.27
C VAL A 136 3.01 2.93 11.61
N PHE A 137 2.64 4.10 11.08
CA PHE A 137 3.30 5.39 11.29
C PHE A 137 2.30 6.42 11.82
N ALA A 138 1.62 6.10 12.91
CA ALA A 138 0.60 6.97 13.53
C ALA A 138 1.09 8.38 13.85
N GLY A 139 2.40 8.55 14.01
CA GLY A 139 3.04 9.84 14.19
C GLY A 139 3.66 10.43 12.92
N ALA A 140 3.24 10.05 11.72
CA ALA A 140 3.77 10.58 10.47
C ALA A 140 3.66 12.13 10.39
N THR A 141 4.64 12.74 9.71
CA THR A 141 4.71 14.20 9.51
C THR A 141 3.52 14.72 8.71
N ALA A 142 3.14 13.99 7.67
CA ALA A 142 1.95 14.29 6.87
C ALA A 142 1.20 13.00 6.57
N LYS A 143 -0.14 13.09 6.64
CA LYS A 143 -1.03 11.97 6.36
C LYS A 143 -2.01 12.36 5.27
N VAL A 144 -2.19 11.50 4.30
CA VAL A 144 -3.13 11.67 3.19
C VAL A 144 -3.99 10.42 3.10
N PHE A 145 -5.28 10.61 2.92
CA PHE A 145 -6.20 9.55 2.55
C PHE A 145 -6.71 9.82 1.14
N LEU A 146 -6.21 9.04 0.19
CA LEU A 146 -6.48 9.19 -1.23
C LEU A 146 -7.61 8.25 -1.63
N THR A 147 -8.71 8.81 -2.14
CA THR A 147 -9.88 8.04 -2.55
C THR A 147 -10.25 8.32 -4.02
N ALA A 148 -11.09 7.49 -4.57
CA ALA A 148 -11.80 7.68 -5.83
C ALA A 148 -13.02 6.77 -5.86
N SER A 149 -14.04 7.07 -6.67
CA SER A 149 -15.22 6.22 -6.82
C SER A 149 -14.84 4.81 -7.29
N ALA A 150 -15.65 3.80 -6.96
CA ALA A 150 -15.40 2.41 -7.39
C ALA A 150 -15.35 2.30 -8.90
N GLU A 151 -16.21 3.03 -9.59
CA GLU A 151 -16.32 3.09 -11.06
C GLU A 151 -15.04 3.66 -11.67
N ALA A 152 -14.56 4.82 -11.20
CA ALA A 152 -13.33 5.43 -11.70
C ALA A 152 -12.10 4.54 -11.48
N ARG A 153 -12.06 3.84 -10.34
CA ARG A 153 -10.98 2.88 -10.03
C ARG A 153 -11.05 1.64 -10.93
N ALA A 154 -12.25 1.12 -11.19
CA ALA A 154 -12.47 0.00 -12.10
C ALA A 154 -12.11 0.36 -13.54
N GLU A 155 -12.45 1.57 -14.01
CA GLU A 155 -12.05 2.06 -15.33
C GLU A 155 -10.52 2.17 -15.48
N ARG A 156 -9.82 2.70 -14.46
CA ARG A 156 -8.35 2.75 -14.44
C ARG A 156 -7.75 1.35 -14.54
N ARG A 157 -8.30 0.40 -13.77
CA ARG A 157 -7.85 -0.98 -13.79
C ARG A 157 -8.15 -1.68 -15.10
N TYR A 158 -9.32 -1.45 -15.65
CA TYR A 158 -9.73 -1.96 -16.97
C TYR A 158 -8.73 -1.54 -18.05
N LYS A 159 -8.42 -0.24 -18.13
CA LYS A 159 -7.42 0.28 -19.08
C LYS A 159 -6.04 -0.39 -18.91
N GLN A 160 -5.55 -0.52 -17.68
CA GLN A 160 -4.29 -1.21 -17.39
C GLN A 160 -4.27 -2.68 -17.84
N LEU A 161 -5.39 -3.40 -17.69
CA LEU A 161 -5.50 -4.80 -18.11
C LEU A 161 -5.50 -4.91 -19.63
N ILE A 162 -6.28 -4.07 -20.32
CA ILE A 162 -6.34 -4.06 -21.79
C ILE A 162 -4.97 -3.68 -22.39
N GLU A 163 -4.30 -2.66 -21.86
CA GLU A 163 -2.95 -2.25 -22.31
C GLU A 163 -1.91 -3.39 -22.18
N LYS A 164 -2.10 -4.29 -21.21
CA LYS A 164 -1.27 -5.48 -21.02
C LYS A 164 -1.73 -6.69 -21.85
N GLY A 165 -2.72 -6.53 -22.72
CA GLY A 165 -3.26 -7.61 -23.56
C GLY A 165 -4.17 -8.60 -22.82
N ASN A 166 -4.62 -8.26 -21.60
CA ASN A 166 -5.55 -9.12 -20.85
C ASN A 166 -7.01 -8.74 -21.16
N SER A 167 -7.89 -9.72 -21.23
CA SER A 167 -9.33 -9.47 -21.25
C SER A 167 -9.79 -9.04 -19.86
N ALA A 168 -10.74 -8.10 -19.81
CA ALA A 168 -11.34 -7.63 -18.57
C ALA A 168 -12.83 -7.32 -18.78
N ASN A 169 -13.61 -7.44 -17.69
CA ASN A 169 -15.03 -7.09 -17.67
C ASN A 169 -15.23 -5.96 -16.63
N LEU A 170 -15.63 -4.78 -17.10
CA LEU A 170 -15.75 -3.60 -16.25
C LEU A 170 -16.76 -3.77 -15.11
N PRO A 171 -18.00 -4.28 -15.31
CA PRO A 171 -18.93 -4.58 -14.22
C PRO A 171 -18.34 -5.51 -13.15
N SER A 172 -17.62 -6.56 -13.55
CA SER A 172 -16.95 -7.47 -12.61
C SER A 172 -15.90 -6.73 -11.79
N LEU A 173 -15.05 -5.90 -12.42
CA LEU A 173 -14.05 -5.10 -11.73
C LEU A 173 -14.66 -4.13 -10.70
N VAL A 174 -15.82 -3.52 -11.01
CA VAL A 174 -16.54 -2.67 -10.05
C VAL A 174 -16.97 -3.48 -8.83
N ALA A 175 -17.61 -4.65 -9.06
CA ALA A 175 -18.07 -5.52 -7.99
C ALA A 175 -16.90 -6.01 -7.11
N ASP A 176 -15.80 -6.41 -7.73
CA ASP A 176 -14.57 -6.87 -7.02
C ASP A 176 -13.98 -5.76 -6.16
N MET A 177 -13.95 -4.51 -6.67
CA MET A 177 -13.47 -3.36 -5.92
C MET A 177 -14.37 -3.04 -4.74
N GLN A 178 -15.68 -3.05 -4.91
CA GLN A 178 -16.65 -2.83 -3.82
C GLN A 178 -16.52 -3.93 -2.75
N ALA A 179 -16.44 -5.19 -3.15
CA ALA A 179 -16.24 -6.31 -2.23
C ALA A 179 -14.91 -6.20 -1.46
N ARG A 180 -13.86 -5.75 -2.11
CA ARG A 180 -12.56 -5.52 -1.48
C ARG A 180 -12.60 -4.36 -0.49
N ASP A 181 -13.21 -3.24 -0.86
CA ASP A 181 -13.36 -2.08 0.02
C ASP A 181 -14.18 -2.44 1.27
N ALA A 182 -15.24 -3.23 1.10
CA ALA A 182 -16.03 -3.73 2.22
C ALA A 182 -15.18 -4.58 3.17
N ARG A 183 -14.36 -5.50 2.63
CA ARG A 183 -13.43 -6.30 3.46
C ARG A 183 -12.40 -5.41 4.17
N ASP A 184 -11.77 -4.48 3.45
CA ASP A 184 -10.73 -3.61 4.02
C ASP A 184 -11.30 -2.70 5.12
N THR A 185 -12.54 -2.22 4.98
CA THR A 185 -13.23 -1.37 5.97
C THR A 185 -13.76 -2.17 7.16
N ALA A 186 -14.21 -3.40 6.95
CA ALA A 186 -14.80 -4.25 8.00
C ALA A 186 -13.75 -5.00 8.86
N ARG A 187 -12.45 -4.81 8.63
CA ARG A 187 -11.40 -5.46 9.42
C ARG A 187 -11.55 -5.10 10.90
N ALA A 188 -11.47 -6.11 11.77
CA ALA A 188 -11.46 -5.91 13.22
C ALA A 188 -10.21 -5.17 13.69
N VAL A 189 -9.06 -5.42 13.02
CA VAL A 189 -7.78 -4.77 13.28
C VAL A 189 -7.38 -3.92 12.09
N ALA A 190 -7.03 -2.65 12.34
CA ALA A 190 -6.58 -1.68 11.33
C ALA A 190 -7.54 -1.55 10.12
N PRO A 191 -8.82 -1.21 10.34
CA PRO A 191 -9.75 -0.99 9.25
C PRO A 191 -9.28 0.14 8.33
N LEU A 192 -9.65 0.06 7.07
CA LEU A 192 -9.43 1.15 6.11
C LEU A 192 -10.28 2.37 6.50
N LYS A 193 -9.65 3.36 7.06
CA LYS A 193 -10.26 4.65 7.43
C LYS A 193 -9.22 5.76 7.42
N PRO A 194 -9.62 7.01 7.15
CA PRO A 194 -8.71 8.13 7.25
C PRO A 194 -8.27 8.35 8.71
N ALA A 195 -7.00 8.73 8.88
CA ALA A 195 -6.55 9.27 10.17
C ALA A 195 -7.25 10.63 10.44
N PRO A 196 -7.52 10.99 11.72
CA PRO A 196 -8.23 12.24 12.04
C PRO A 196 -7.56 13.51 11.50
N ASP A 197 -6.25 13.48 11.33
CA ASP A 197 -5.41 14.57 10.84
C ASP A 197 -4.98 14.41 9.38
N ALA A 198 -5.57 13.45 8.64
CA ALA A 198 -5.24 13.21 7.25
C ALA A 198 -5.92 14.23 6.32
N LEU A 199 -5.20 14.65 5.29
CA LEU A 199 -5.79 15.31 4.14
C LEU A 199 -6.64 14.29 3.36
N LEU A 200 -7.93 14.56 3.18
CA LEU A 200 -8.80 13.79 2.30
C LEU A 200 -8.63 14.27 0.86
N LEU A 201 -8.22 13.40 -0.05
CA LEU A 201 -7.97 13.74 -1.44
C LEU A 201 -8.78 12.82 -2.36
N ASP A 202 -9.85 13.35 -2.94
CA ASP A 202 -10.64 12.64 -3.93
C ASP A 202 -10.03 12.84 -5.32
N THR A 203 -9.58 11.75 -5.92
CA THR A 203 -8.94 11.74 -7.25
C THR A 203 -9.86 11.19 -8.34
N THR A 204 -11.17 11.14 -8.12
CA THR A 204 -12.14 10.63 -9.11
C THR A 204 -11.95 11.35 -10.46
N HIS A 205 -11.83 12.67 -10.43
CA HIS A 205 -11.65 13.53 -11.61
C HIS A 205 -10.29 14.25 -11.64
N MET A 206 -9.35 13.81 -10.81
CA MET A 206 -8.03 14.45 -10.68
C MET A 206 -6.98 13.63 -11.42
N ASP A 207 -6.09 14.31 -12.14
CA ASP A 207 -4.91 13.67 -12.71
C ASP A 207 -3.82 13.40 -11.66
N ILE A 208 -2.86 12.56 -12.04
CA ILE A 208 -1.81 12.11 -11.11
C ILE A 208 -0.92 13.28 -10.67
N GLU A 209 -0.60 14.22 -11.59
CA GLU A 209 0.29 15.33 -11.29
C GLU A 209 -0.33 16.28 -10.27
N SER A 210 -1.60 16.61 -10.43
CA SER A 210 -2.37 17.42 -9.47
C SER A 210 -2.43 16.76 -8.10
N ALA A 211 -2.61 15.43 -8.04
CA ALA A 211 -2.59 14.68 -6.79
C ALA A 211 -1.21 14.72 -6.12
N VAL A 212 -0.13 14.57 -6.88
CA VAL A 212 1.26 14.69 -6.38
C VAL A 212 1.50 16.08 -5.80
N GLN A 213 1.13 17.13 -6.49
CA GLN A 213 1.31 18.51 -6.03
C GLN A 213 0.49 18.80 -4.76
N ALA A 214 -0.72 18.26 -4.62
CA ALA A 214 -1.53 18.37 -3.42
C ALA A 214 -0.84 17.73 -2.21
N VAL A 215 -0.27 16.52 -2.38
CA VAL A 215 0.48 15.82 -1.32
C VAL A 215 1.74 16.59 -0.93
N LEU A 216 2.52 17.06 -1.90
CA LEU A 216 3.74 17.85 -1.65
C LEU A 216 3.43 19.16 -0.91
N SER A 217 2.38 19.86 -1.32
CA SER A 217 1.93 21.10 -0.67
C SER A 217 1.48 20.84 0.76
N HIS A 218 0.71 19.76 1.00
CA HIS A 218 0.31 19.35 2.34
C HIS A 218 1.51 19.03 3.22
N TYR A 219 2.47 18.24 2.73
CA TYR A 219 3.71 17.93 3.46
C TYR A 219 4.49 19.20 3.84
N ARG A 220 4.72 20.11 2.89
CA ARG A 220 5.42 21.38 3.15
C ARG A 220 4.74 22.20 4.26
N SER A 221 3.41 22.27 4.26
CA SER A 221 2.64 22.97 5.29
C SER A 221 2.78 22.39 6.70
N LYS A 222 3.13 21.10 6.81
CA LYS A 222 3.34 20.39 8.08
C LYS A 222 4.79 20.41 8.54
N SER A 223 5.74 20.49 7.60
CA SER A 223 7.18 20.46 7.89
C SER A 223 7.74 21.81 8.34
N CYS A 224 7.01 22.91 8.12
CA CYS A 224 7.40 24.26 8.55
C CYS A 224 6.95 24.60 9.96
N LYS A 225 6.40 23.66 10.71
CA LYS A 225 5.99 23.82 12.11
C LYS A 225 6.95 23.06 13.03
#